data_91c570a0a5d1cbdafe1101057fc362d3
#
_entry.id   91c570a0a5d1cbdafe1101057fc362d3
#
_cell.length_a   1.000
_cell.length_b   1.000
_cell.length_c   1.000
_cell.angle_alpha   90.00
_cell.angle_beta   90.00
_cell.angle_gamma   90.00
#
_symmetry.space_group_name_H-M   'P 1'
#
loop_
_entity.id
_entity.type
_entity.pdbx_description
1 polymer ?
#
loop_
_entity_poly.entity_id
_entity_poly.type
_entity_poly.pdbx_seq_one_letter_code
_entity_poly.pdbx_strand_id
1 'polypeptide(L)'
;MTKRSKTFVVLLRGINVGGKNKIGMAELKKRLEEVGFEGVVTHSLAGNVILRSNLSGVAVSAKIEDILKTRFKLDRDVVMVVAIDHAAFKKVAAQAPKEFGADDDAYRYYVLFLKDRSAKEAMKDIEVRPEVDMAWTGPSVVYFRLPSLKSPNRTKSWLNRVTQKPLYQLITMRNWNTTTKILKILQKGGAAQ
;
A
#
# COMPACT_ATOMS: atom_id res chain seq x y z
N MET A 1 0.97 -4.11 -31.85
CA MET A 1 -0.17 -3.63 -31.04
C MET A 1 0.36 -2.89 -29.83
N THR A 2 0.22 -1.58 -29.77
CA THR A 2 0.61 -0.76 -28.61
C THR A 2 -0.31 -1.12 -27.42
N LYS A 3 0.25 -1.64 -26.33
CA LYS A 3 -0.53 -1.92 -25.11
C LYS A 3 -1.14 -0.60 -24.61
N ARG A 4 -2.47 -0.60 -24.42
CA ARG A 4 -3.18 0.56 -23.85
C ARG A 4 -2.64 0.89 -22.47
N SER A 5 -2.33 2.16 -22.24
CA SER A 5 -1.88 2.66 -20.94
C SER A 5 -2.96 2.41 -19.85
N LYS A 6 -2.54 1.91 -18.68
CA LYS A 6 -3.39 1.64 -17.51
C LYS A 6 -3.00 2.54 -16.37
N THR A 7 -3.97 2.88 -15.53
CA THR A 7 -3.72 3.60 -14.28
C THR A 7 -3.38 2.62 -13.17
N PHE A 8 -2.33 2.91 -12.42
CA PHE A 8 -1.86 2.14 -11.27
C PHE A 8 -1.88 2.99 -10.00
N VAL A 9 -2.21 2.34 -8.90
CA VAL A 9 -1.86 2.79 -7.55
C VAL A 9 -0.56 2.09 -7.16
N VAL A 10 0.43 2.87 -6.84
CA VAL A 10 1.76 2.40 -6.44
C VAL A 10 1.98 2.74 -4.98
N LEU A 11 2.25 1.72 -4.18
CA LEU A 11 2.43 1.82 -2.74
C LEU A 11 3.88 1.47 -2.40
N LEU A 12 4.63 2.46 -1.92
CA LEU A 12 6.01 2.28 -1.50
C LEU A 12 6.08 1.95 -0.01
N ARG A 13 6.95 1.03 0.37
CA ARG A 13 7.28 0.75 1.77
C ARG A 13 8.74 1.06 2.04
N GLY A 14 9.03 1.51 3.24
CA GLY A 14 10.40 1.74 3.72
C GLY A 14 10.97 3.10 3.37
N ILE A 15 10.17 4.03 2.86
CA ILE A 15 10.56 5.43 2.66
C ILE A 15 9.95 6.33 3.73
N ASN A 16 10.63 7.40 4.07
CA ASN A 16 10.19 8.46 5.00
C ASN A 16 9.70 7.94 6.37
N VAL A 17 10.27 6.84 6.87
CA VAL A 17 9.89 6.22 8.15
C VAL A 17 11.05 6.27 9.14
N GLY A 18 10.79 6.74 10.36
CA GLY A 18 11.80 6.81 11.42
C GLY A 18 13.03 7.66 11.05
N GLY A 19 12.84 8.68 10.23
CA GLY A 19 13.92 9.55 9.76
C GLY A 19 14.83 8.94 8.70
N LYS A 20 14.57 7.71 8.27
CA LYS A 20 15.35 6.97 7.26
C LYS A 20 14.72 7.02 5.88
N ASN A 21 15.54 6.75 4.84
CA ASN A 21 15.16 6.74 3.44
C ASN A 21 14.31 7.98 3.08
N LYS A 22 14.81 9.16 3.41
CA LYS A 22 14.14 10.44 3.15
C LYS A 22 14.06 10.69 1.65
N ILE A 23 12.86 10.67 1.10
CA ILE A 23 12.58 10.92 -0.32
C ILE A 23 11.58 12.07 -0.44
N GLY A 24 11.98 13.13 -1.12
CA GLY A 24 11.10 14.24 -1.48
C GLY A 24 10.06 13.77 -2.51
N MET A 25 8.77 13.94 -2.21
CA MET A 25 7.72 13.45 -3.09
C MET A 25 7.66 14.18 -4.45
N ALA A 26 8.06 15.45 -4.49
CA ALA A 26 8.21 16.21 -5.74
C ALA A 26 9.36 15.67 -6.60
N GLU A 27 10.50 15.35 -5.98
CA GLU A 27 11.64 14.72 -6.66
C GLU A 27 11.27 13.32 -7.17
N LEU A 28 10.58 12.51 -6.36
CA LEU A 28 10.09 11.21 -6.79
C LEU A 28 9.19 11.32 -8.01
N LYS A 29 8.23 12.26 -8.00
CA LYS A 29 7.35 12.52 -9.16
C LYS A 29 8.18 12.82 -10.39
N LYS A 30 9.11 13.77 -10.32
CA LYS A 30 9.99 14.17 -11.42
C LYS A 30 10.75 12.97 -11.99
N ARG A 31 11.39 12.15 -11.14
CA ARG A 31 12.14 10.96 -11.59
C ARG A 31 11.27 9.91 -12.25
N LEU A 32 10.03 9.73 -11.79
CA LEU A 32 9.09 8.82 -12.41
C LEU A 32 8.64 9.32 -13.80
N GLU A 33 8.42 10.62 -13.95
CA GLU A 33 8.06 11.22 -15.24
C GLU A 33 9.22 11.16 -16.25
N GLU A 34 10.46 11.40 -15.81
CA GLU A 34 11.68 11.29 -16.62
C GLU A 34 11.88 9.90 -17.26
N VAL A 35 11.40 8.84 -16.61
CA VAL A 35 11.51 7.47 -17.13
C VAL A 35 10.27 6.99 -17.91
N GLY A 36 9.35 7.92 -18.20
CA GLY A 36 8.21 7.69 -19.09
C GLY A 36 6.93 7.21 -18.39
N PHE A 37 6.81 7.35 -17.06
CA PHE A 37 5.51 7.23 -16.42
C PHE A 37 4.69 8.51 -16.63
N GLU A 38 3.39 8.38 -16.87
CA GLU A 38 2.52 9.49 -17.21
C GLU A 38 1.55 9.81 -16.07
N GLY A 39 1.11 11.07 -15.96
CA GLY A 39 0.08 11.51 -15.03
C GLY A 39 0.42 11.19 -13.58
N VAL A 40 1.70 11.36 -13.20
CA VAL A 40 2.19 11.03 -11.87
C VAL A 40 1.63 11.98 -10.83
N VAL A 41 0.89 11.44 -9.88
CA VAL A 41 0.36 12.14 -8.70
C VAL A 41 0.87 11.47 -7.44
N THR A 42 1.45 12.25 -6.54
CA THR A 42 1.90 11.75 -5.22
C THR A 42 0.91 12.18 -4.14
N HIS A 43 0.65 11.30 -3.17
CA HIS A 43 -0.23 11.58 -2.04
C HIS A 43 0.44 11.19 -0.72
N SER A 44 0.65 12.17 0.14
CA SER A 44 1.34 12.08 1.43
C SER A 44 2.80 11.60 1.35
N LEU A 45 3.55 11.81 2.42
CA LEU A 45 4.96 11.35 2.54
C LEU A 45 5.08 9.82 2.66
N ALA A 46 3.97 9.11 2.86
CA ALA A 46 3.96 7.66 3.05
C ALA A 46 4.16 6.84 1.75
N GLY A 47 4.51 7.50 0.63
CA GLY A 47 4.83 6.80 -0.62
C GLY A 47 3.60 6.23 -1.32
N ASN A 48 2.56 7.03 -1.45
CA ASN A 48 1.41 6.69 -2.30
C ASN A 48 1.55 7.45 -3.61
N VAL A 49 1.56 6.74 -4.73
CA VAL A 49 1.68 7.31 -6.07
C VAL A 49 0.58 6.77 -6.97
N ILE A 50 0.01 7.62 -7.79
CA ILE A 50 -0.87 7.24 -8.90
C ILE A 50 -0.12 7.60 -10.18
N LEU A 51 -0.14 6.71 -11.16
CA LEU A 51 0.52 6.93 -12.45
C LEU A 51 -0.14 6.10 -13.55
N ARG A 52 0.17 6.43 -14.80
CA ARG A 52 -0.21 5.63 -15.96
C ARG A 52 1.01 4.97 -16.60
N SER A 53 0.83 3.75 -17.10
CA SER A 53 1.86 2.99 -17.81
C SER A 53 1.25 1.92 -18.70
N ASN A 54 1.97 1.54 -19.78
CA ASN A 54 1.66 0.39 -20.62
C ASN A 54 2.32 -0.91 -20.12
N LEU A 55 3.11 -0.84 -19.05
CA LEU A 55 3.76 -1.98 -18.42
C LEU A 55 2.77 -2.80 -17.57
N SER A 56 3.15 -4.03 -17.23
CA SER A 56 2.46 -4.81 -16.21
C SER A 56 2.72 -4.24 -14.80
N GLY A 57 1.85 -4.53 -13.82
CA GLY A 57 2.06 -4.09 -12.43
C GLY A 57 3.38 -4.57 -11.85
N VAL A 58 3.79 -5.81 -12.15
CA VAL A 58 5.10 -6.37 -11.74
C VAL A 58 6.24 -5.54 -12.34
N ALA A 59 6.17 -5.22 -13.64
CA ALA A 59 7.20 -4.41 -14.30
C ALA A 59 7.22 -2.96 -13.79
N VAL A 60 6.06 -2.37 -13.48
CA VAL A 60 5.97 -1.06 -12.82
C VAL A 60 6.66 -1.09 -11.46
N SER A 61 6.37 -2.09 -10.63
CA SER A 61 7.00 -2.24 -9.32
C SER A 61 8.51 -2.36 -9.42
N ALA A 62 9.01 -3.26 -10.26
CA ALA A 62 10.44 -3.49 -10.46
C ALA A 62 11.18 -2.24 -10.98
N LYS A 63 10.59 -1.54 -11.96
CA LYS A 63 11.18 -0.31 -12.51
C LYS A 63 11.26 0.80 -11.46
N ILE A 64 10.25 0.94 -10.59
CA ILE A 64 10.26 1.94 -9.52
C ILE A 64 11.26 1.55 -8.42
N GLU A 65 11.36 0.27 -8.06
CA GLU A 65 12.39 -0.20 -7.11
C GLU A 65 13.80 0.09 -7.60
N ASP A 66 14.06 -0.10 -8.91
CA ASP A 66 15.35 0.23 -9.52
C ASP A 66 15.63 1.74 -9.46
N ILE A 67 14.66 2.58 -9.80
CA ILE A 67 14.78 4.05 -9.70
C ILE A 67 15.10 4.48 -8.27
N LEU A 68 14.41 3.90 -7.29
CA LEU A 68 14.63 4.23 -5.89
C LEU A 68 16.07 3.87 -5.45
N LYS A 69 16.60 2.74 -5.89
CA LYS A 69 17.96 2.30 -5.59
C LYS A 69 19.03 3.12 -6.30
N THR A 70 18.78 3.50 -7.57
CA THR A 70 19.81 4.12 -8.41
C THR A 70 19.79 5.64 -8.40
N ARG A 71 18.65 6.27 -8.07
CA ARG A 71 18.47 7.72 -8.15
C ARG A 71 18.30 8.42 -6.80
N PHE A 72 18.19 7.62 -5.70
CA PHE A 72 18.06 8.18 -4.37
C PHE A 72 19.11 7.57 -3.42
N LYS A 73 19.62 8.39 -2.51
CA LYS A 73 20.48 7.91 -1.43
C LYS A 73 19.60 7.28 -0.35
N LEU A 74 19.59 5.96 -0.30
CA LEU A 74 18.83 5.21 0.69
C LEU A 74 19.72 4.83 1.86
N ASP A 75 19.23 4.99 3.09
CA ASP A 75 19.91 4.56 4.32
C ASP A 75 19.76 3.05 4.56
N ARG A 76 18.79 2.41 3.92
CA ARG A 76 18.48 0.97 4.02
C ARG A 76 17.94 0.45 2.70
N ASP A 77 18.35 -0.74 2.30
CA ASP A 77 17.92 -1.38 1.03
C ASP A 77 16.49 -1.92 1.04
N VAL A 78 15.74 -1.71 2.13
CA VAL A 78 14.42 -2.33 2.31
C VAL A 78 13.32 -1.42 1.75
N VAL A 79 13.39 -1.10 0.47
CA VAL A 79 12.28 -0.46 -0.22
C VAL A 79 11.54 -1.51 -1.04
N MET A 80 10.26 -1.64 -0.78
CA MET A 80 9.36 -2.53 -1.52
C MET A 80 8.29 -1.70 -2.21
N VAL A 81 7.97 -2.06 -3.43
CA VAL A 81 6.92 -1.41 -4.24
C VAL A 81 5.86 -2.43 -4.62
N VAL A 82 4.59 -2.06 -4.41
CA VAL A 82 3.43 -2.79 -4.89
C VAL A 82 2.65 -1.90 -5.84
N ALA A 83 2.56 -2.28 -7.11
CA ALA A 83 1.76 -1.58 -8.12
C ALA A 83 0.48 -2.37 -8.40
N ILE A 84 -0.65 -1.74 -8.20
CA ILE A 84 -2.00 -2.33 -8.31
C ILE A 84 -2.75 -1.54 -9.38
N ASP A 85 -3.32 -2.21 -10.37
CA ASP A 85 -4.13 -1.51 -11.37
C ASP A 85 -5.42 -0.93 -10.74
N HIS A 86 -5.96 0.11 -11.37
CA HIS A 86 -7.12 0.85 -10.88
C HIS A 86 -8.32 -0.08 -10.60
N ALA A 87 -8.60 -1.03 -11.49
CA ALA A 87 -9.74 -1.94 -11.33
C ALA A 87 -9.56 -2.86 -10.12
N ALA A 88 -8.36 -3.40 -9.91
CA ALA A 88 -8.04 -4.22 -8.75
C ALA A 88 -8.08 -3.39 -7.46
N PHE A 89 -7.55 -2.17 -7.46
CA PHE A 89 -7.61 -1.29 -6.28
C PHE A 89 -9.06 -0.91 -5.92
N LYS A 90 -9.90 -0.65 -6.94
CA LYS A 90 -11.35 -0.40 -6.73
C LYS A 90 -12.05 -1.61 -6.11
N LYS A 91 -11.70 -2.84 -6.54
CA LYS A 91 -12.24 -4.07 -5.94
C LYS A 91 -11.85 -4.20 -4.46
N VAL A 92 -10.61 -3.85 -4.09
CA VAL A 92 -10.17 -3.83 -2.68
C VAL A 92 -11.10 -2.93 -1.85
N ALA A 93 -11.44 -1.74 -2.33
CA ALA A 93 -12.33 -0.87 -1.58
C ALA A 93 -13.78 -1.38 -1.54
N ALA A 94 -14.28 -1.94 -2.64
CA ALA A 94 -15.67 -2.41 -2.77
C ALA A 94 -15.94 -3.73 -1.99
N GLN A 95 -14.92 -4.55 -1.79
CA GLN A 95 -15.04 -5.85 -1.13
C GLN A 95 -14.48 -5.85 0.31
N ALA A 96 -14.30 -4.67 0.88
CA ALA A 96 -13.99 -4.56 2.30
C ALA A 96 -15.13 -5.15 3.14
N PRO A 97 -14.82 -5.76 4.31
CA PRO A 97 -15.86 -6.26 5.22
C PRO A 97 -16.91 -5.18 5.54
N LYS A 98 -18.17 -5.58 5.74
CA LYS A 98 -19.33 -4.67 5.83
C LYS A 98 -19.13 -3.49 6.81
N GLU A 99 -18.49 -3.73 7.92
CA GLU A 99 -18.27 -2.70 8.97
C GLU A 99 -16.79 -2.25 9.06
N PHE A 100 -16.02 -2.50 8.02
CA PHE A 100 -14.60 -2.15 8.00
C PHE A 100 -14.43 -0.63 7.91
N GLY A 101 -13.89 -0.04 8.98
CA GLY A 101 -13.72 1.40 9.10
C GLY A 101 -14.91 2.13 9.76
N ALA A 102 -15.88 1.41 10.33
CA ALA A 102 -17.08 2.01 10.92
C ALA A 102 -16.86 2.61 12.31
N ASP A 103 -15.89 2.10 13.08
CA ASP A 103 -15.62 2.53 14.45
C ASP A 103 -14.14 2.90 14.63
N ASP A 104 -13.79 4.11 14.25
CA ASP A 104 -12.43 4.65 14.38
C ASP A 104 -12.07 5.06 15.83
N ASP A 105 -13.02 5.11 16.73
CA ASP A 105 -12.74 5.37 18.15
C ASP A 105 -12.21 4.13 18.86
N ALA A 106 -12.88 2.99 18.68
CA ALA A 106 -12.48 1.72 19.31
C ALA A 106 -11.34 1.01 18.56
N TYR A 107 -11.25 1.17 17.23
CA TYR A 107 -10.34 0.38 16.39
C TYR A 107 -9.52 1.22 15.42
N ARG A 108 -8.50 0.56 14.84
CA ARG A 108 -7.74 1.02 13.68
C ARG A 108 -7.77 -0.05 12.62
N TYR A 109 -7.96 0.36 11.38
CA TYR A 109 -8.18 -0.51 10.24
C TYR A 109 -7.05 -0.34 9.23
N TYR A 110 -6.46 -1.45 8.81
CA TYR A 110 -5.36 -1.49 7.86
C TYR A 110 -5.66 -2.46 6.72
N VAL A 111 -5.26 -2.07 5.52
CA VAL A 111 -5.21 -2.96 4.37
C VAL A 111 -3.74 -3.37 4.17
N LEU A 112 -3.46 -4.66 4.21
CA LEU A 112 -2.17 -5.25 3.95
C LEU A 112 -2.13 -5.64 2.47
N PHE A 113 -1.43 -4.88 1.67
CA PHE A 113 -1.22 -5.14 0.25
C PHE A 113 -0.04 -6.10 0.10
N LEU A 114 -0.25 -7.17 -0.65
CA LEU A 114 0.68 -8.28 -0.77
C LEU A 114 1.52 -8.16 -2.04
N LYS A 115 2.81 -8.50 -1.95
CA LYS A 115 3.70 -8.67 -3.08
C LYS A 115 3.98 -10.15 -3.27
N ASP A 116 3.73 -10.66 -4.49
CA ASP A 116 4.04 -12.02 -4.92
C ASP A 116 3.48 -13.13 -4.01
N ARG A 117 2.33 -12.86 -3.37
CA ARG A 117 1.67 -13.80 -2.46
C ARG A 117 0.16 -13.63 -2.46
N SER A 118 -0.58 -14.71 -2.35
CA SER A 118 -2.04 -14.67 -2.20
C SER A 118 -2.47 -14.29 -0.77
N ALA A 119 -3.66 -13.71 -0.63
CA ALA A 119 -4.22 -13.40 0.68
C ALA A 119 -4.46 -14.64 1.54
N LYS A 120 -4.85 -15.76 0.91
CA LYS A 120 -5.04 -17.05 1.60
C LYS A 120 -3.73 -17.59 2.21
N GLU A 121 -2.62 -17.45 1.49
CA GLU A 121 -1.31 -17.84 2.02
C GLU A 121 -0.84 -16.90 3.13
N ALA A 122 -1.00 -15.58 2.94
CA ALA A 122 -0.63 -14.59 3.96
C ALA A 122 -1.40 -14.79 5.28
N MET A 123 -2.66 -15.18 5.20
CA MET A 123 -3.49 -15.48 6.40
C MET A 123 -2.93 -16.60 7.25
N LYS A 124 -2.17 -17.55 6.69
CA LYS A 124 -1.55 -18.64 7.47
C LYS A 124 -0.45 -18.14 8.41
N ASP A 125 0.15 -17.00 8.09
CA ASP A 125 1.24 -16.39 8.88
C ASP A 125 0.73 -15.31 9.85
N ILE A 126 -0.57 -15.03 9.83
CA ILE A 126 -1.20 -14.01 10.68
C ILE A 126 -1.83 -14.69 11.90
N GLU A 127 -1.19 -14.50 13.04
CA GLU A 127 -1.65 -15.01 14.34
C GLU A 127 -2.67 -14.04 14.96
N VAL A 128 -3.93 -14.12 14.52
CA VAL A 128 -5.02 -13.31 15.09
C VAL A 128 -5.30 -13.72 16.53
N ARG A 129 -5.48 -12.74 17.40
CA ARG A 129 -5.98 -12.92 18.76
C ARG A 129 -7.44 -12.46 18.81
N PRO A 130 -8.43 -13.36 18.94
CA PRO A 130 -9.85 -13.01 18.75
C PRO A 130 -10.36 -11.83 19.58
N GLU A 131 -9.85 -11.66 20.83
CA GLU A 131 -10.25 -10.56 21.71
C GLU A 131 -9.49 -9.24 21.38
N VAL A 132 -8.50 -9.28 20.50
CA VAL A 132 -7.63 -8.14 20.19
C VAL A 132 -7.73 -7.77 18.73
N ASP A 133 -7.45 -8.73 17.84
CA ASP A 133 -7.30 -8.52 16.41
C ASP A 133 -8.44 -9.19 15.64
N MET A 134 -8.67 -8.70 14.43
CA MET A 134 -9.48 -9.39 13.44
C MET A 134 -8.84 -9.23 12.05
N ALA A 135 -8.82 -10.30 11.28
CA ALA A 135 -8.31 -10.30 9.91
C ALA A 135 -9.27 -10.99 8.95
N TRP A 136 -9.35 -10.48 7.74
CA TRP A 136 -10.19 -11.03 6.67
C TRP A 136 -9.41 -11.11 5.37
N THR A 137 -9.64 -12.19 4.64
CA THR A 137 -9.11 -12.36 3.29
C THR A 137 -9.87 -11.47 2.30
N GLY A 138 -9.14 -10.69 1.51
CA GLY A 138 -9.71 -9.89 0.44
C GLY A 138 -9.09 -10.20 -0.93
N PRO A 139 -9.47 -9.44 -1.98
CA PRO A 139 -8.91 -9.61 -3.32
C PRO A 139 -7.46 -9.13 -3.36
N SER A 140 -6.50 -10.06 -3.23
CA SER A 140 -5.05 -9.80 -3.17
C SER A 140 -4.59 -8.92 -2.00
N VAL A 141 -5.38 -8.84 -0.94
CA VAL A 141 -5.07 -8.12 0.29
C VAL A 141 -5.56 -8.87 1.52
N VAL A 142 -5.04 -8.52 2.69
CA VAL A 142 -5.66 -8.86 3.97
C VAL A 142 -6.16 -7.58 4.61
N TYR A 143 -7.43 -7.57 5.01
CA TYR A 143 -7.97 -6.52 5.87
C TYR A 143 -7.65 -6.88 7.31
N PHE A 144 -7.21 -5.90 8.08
CA PHE A 144 -6.79 -6.13 9.45
C PHE A 144 -7.34 -5.02 10.36
N ARG A 145 -7.96 -5.44 11.47
CA ARG A 145 -8.45 -4.54 12.51
C ARG A 145 -7.70 -4.82 13.82
N LEU A 146 -7.32 -3.77 14.52
CA LEU A 146 -6.72 -3.85 15.84
C LEU A 146 -7.27 -2.73 16.74
N PRO A 147 -7.13 -2.84 18.08
CA PRO A 147 -7.63 -1.83 19.00
C PRO A 147 -7.00 -0.45 18.75
N SER A 148 -7.74 0.61 19.05
CA SER A 148 -7.24 1.98 18.97
C SER A 148 -6.10 2.24 19.95
N LEU A 149 -5.41 3.37 19.80
CA LEU A 149 -4.29 3.75 20.68
C LEU A 149 -4.72 3.95 22.15
N LYS A 150 -6.00 4.19 22.40
CA LYS A 150 -6.57 4.36 23.75
C LYS A 150 -6.79 3.03 24.46
N SER A 151 -6.79 1.91 23.74
CA SER A 151 -7.07 0.59 24.31
C SER A 151 -5.85 0.00 25.02
N PRO A 152 -5.98 -0.55 26.23
CA PRO A 152 -4.91 -1.26 26.92
C PRO A 152 -4.46 -2.52 26.19
N ASN A 153 -5.31 -3.08 25.33
CA ASN A 153 -5.00 -4.26 24.53
C ASN A 153 -4.21 -3.95 23.24
N ARG A 154 -4.00 -2.66 22.92
CA ARG A 154 -3.28 -2.23 21.71
C ARG A 154 -1.93 -2.92 21.54
N THR A 155 -1.14 -3.01 22.61
CA THR A 155 0.20 -3.60 22.57
C THR A 155 0.21 -5.11 22.31
N LYS A 156 -0.91 -5.79 22.58
CA LYS A 156 -1.06 -7.24 22.38
C LYS A 156 -1.28 -7.64 20.92
N SER A 157 -1.60 -6.65 20.05
CA SER A 157 -1.89 -6.91 18.64
C SER A 157 -0.71 -7.56 17.89
N TRP A 158 -1.02 -8.52 17.04
CA TRP A 158 -0.07 -9.14 16.13
C TRP A 158 0.64 -8.09 15.24
N LEU A 159 -0.10 -7.07 14.80
CA LEU A 159 0.44 -6.04 13.90
C LEU A 159 1.60 -5.24 14.52
N ASN A 160 1.65 -5.11 15.84
CA ASN A 160 2.77 -4.44 16.51
C ASN A 160 4.09 -5.23 16.43
N ARG A 161 4.01 -6.53 16.17
CA ARG A 161 5.16 -7.42 16.03
C ARG A 161 5.41 -7.84 14.58
N VAL A 162 4.63 -7.30 13.63
CA VAL A 162 4.71 -7.68 12.21
C VAL A 162 6.10 -7.46 11.60
N THR A 163 6.82 -6.42 12.05
CA THR A 163 8.18 -6.12 11.59
C THR A 163 9.20 -7.23 11.90
N GLN A 164 8.89 -8.10 12.87
CA GLN A 164 9.70 -9.26 13.27
C GLN A 164 9.28 -10.54 12.53
N LYS A 165 8.23 -10.50 11.72
CA LYS A 165 7.68 -11.67 11.02
C LYS A 165 8.15 -11.70 9.57
N PRO A 166 8.41 -12.89 8.99
CA PRO A 166 8.81 -13.02 7.58
C PRO A 166 7.81 -12.38 6.60
N LEU A 167 6.52 -12.45 6.91
CA LEU A 167 5.45 -11.83 6.12
C LEU A 167 5.67 -10.31 5.93
N TYR A 168 6.33 -9.63 6.88
CA TYR A 168 6.61 -8.20 6.75
C TYR A 168 7.38 -7.85 5.47
N GLN A 169 8.24 -8.73 4.99
CA GLN A 169 9.00 -8.50 3.75
C GLN A 169 8.11 -8.51 2.49
N LEU A 170 6.93 -9.07 2.57
CA LEU A 170 5.99 -9.28 1.46
C LEU A 170 4.75 -8.39 1.53
N ILE A 171 4.67 -7.46 2.50
CA ILE A 171 3.51 -6.59 2.67
C ILE A 171 3.87 -5.12 2.71
N THR A 172 2.98 -4.28 2.18
CA THR A 172 2.92 -2.85 2.52
C THR A 172 1.54 -2.54 3.09
N MET A 173 1.49 -1.66 4.10
CA MET A 173 0.25 -1.41 4.83
C MET A 173 -0.22 0.02 4.60
N ARG A 174 -1.53 0.17 4.45
CA ARG A 174 -2.18 1.49 4.49
C ARG A 174 -3.38 1.44 5.44
N ASN A 175 -3.54 2.49 6.23
CA ASN A 175 -4.78 2.61 7.00
C ASN A 175 -5.97 2.82 6.05
N TRP A 176 -7.16 2.50 6.53
CA TRP A 176 -8.37 2.57 5.72
C TRP A 176 -8.66 3.98 5.19
N ASN A 177 -8.44 5.00 6.02
CA ASN A 177 -8.62 6.40 5.61
C ASN A 177 -7.69 6.80 4.45
N THR A 178 -6.45 6.31 4.44
CA THR A 178 -5.54 6.53 3.30
C THR A 178 -6.03 5.78 2.06
N THR A 179 -6.46 4.53 2.21
CA THR A 179 -6.96 3.71 1.10
C THR A 179 -8.18 4.36 0.43
N THR A 180 -9.13 4.83 1.22
CA THR A 180 -10.33 5.52 0.70
C THR A 180 -10.02 6.88 0.09
N LYS A 181 -9.04 7.63 0.62
CA LYS A 181 -8.58 8.89 0.02
C LYS A 181 -7.94 8.65 -1.35
N ILE A 182 -7.09 7.63 -1.50
CA ILE A 182 -6.50 7.25 -2.79
C ILE A 182 -7.62 6.91 -3.80
N LEU A 183 -8.63 6.16 -3.38
CA LEU A 183 -9.77 5.83 -4.23
C LEU A 183 -10.51 7.08 -4.71
N LYS A 184 -10.75 8.06 -3.83
CA LYS A 184 -11.37 9.34 -4.19
C LYS A 184 -10.54 10.13 -5.21
N ILE A 185 -9.20 10.10 -5.10
CA ILE A 185 -8.30 10.76 -6.07
C ILE A 185 -8.44 10.08 -7.45
N LEU A 186 -8.44 8.74 -7.48
CA LEU A 186 -8.64 7.97 -8.72
C LEU A 186 -9.97 8.30 -9.42
N GLN A 187 -11.04 8.43 -8.65
CA GLN A 187 -12.36 8.76 -9.19
C GLN A 187 -12.40 10.16 -9.80
N LYS A 188 -11.78 11.16 -9.14
CA LYS A 188 -11.66 12.53 -9.66
C LYS A 188 -10.82 12.62 -10.92
N GLY A 189 -9.71 11.89 -10.99
CA GLY A 189 -8.84 11.83 -12.18
C GLY A 189 -9.45 11.07 -13.35
N GLY A 190 -10.38 10.13 -13.10
CA GLY A 190 -11.12 9.42 -14.14
C GLY A 190 -12.29 10.22 -14.76
N ALA A 191 -12.72 11.30 -14.11
CA ALA A 191 -13.76 12.18 -14.63
C ALA A 191 -13.23 13.29 -15.57
N ALA A 192 -11.90 13.36 -15.76
CA ALA A 192 -11.21 14.36 -16.59
C ALA A 192 -10.64 13.77 -17.90
N GLN A 193 -11.22 12.64 -18.38
CA GLN A 193 -10.87 12.03 -19.70
C GLN A 193 -12.08 11.98 -20.59
#